data_9b386cb3c99e70be338535f28352d675
#
_entry.id   9b386cb3c99e70be338535f28352d675
#
_cell.length_a   1.000
_cell.length_b   1.000
_cell.length_c   1.000
_cell.angle_alpha   90.00
_cell.angle_beta   90.00
_cell.angle_gamma   90.00
#
_symmetry.space_group_name_H-M   'P 1'
#
loop_
_entity.id
_entity.type
_entity.pdbx_description
1 polymer ?
#
loop_
_entity_poly.entity_id
_entity_poly.type
_entity_poly.pdbx_seq_one_letter_code
_entity_poly.pdbx_strand_id
1 'polypeptide(L)'
;MTAANAATKSVIGVDIGGTGIKGATVDLDTGELTVKRIRLLTPEPSTPDAVAGVVAEVLDQVGADGPVGLTLPSVVTDGVVRTAANIDPSWIGINAVNLFGKATGRAVGVVNDADAAGIAEVRFGAGAGRGGVIIVVTLGTGIGSGLFVDGKLVANTELGHLHLHHGDAEHFAADSARERDNLSWEEYAARLQQYLELLQRLFWPDLIIIGGGISKKADKYLPHITLDTEVIPASLQNDAGIVGAAMFAPVG
;
A
#
# COMPACT_ATOMS: atom_id res chain seq x y z
N MET A 1 -22.85 12.47 35.62
CA MET A 1 -21.53 12.11 35.08
C MET A 1 -21.69 12.04 33.59
N THR A 2 -21.42 13.14 32.90
CA THR A 2 -21.44 13.23 31.43
C THR A 2 -20.21 12.52 30.91
N ALA A 3 -20.40 11.43 30.15
CA ALA A 3 -19.35 10.80 29.39
C ALA A 3 -18.75 11.87 28.43
N ALA A 4 -17.50 12.23 28.69
CA ALA A 4 -16.74 13.03 27.74
C ALA A 4 -16.70 12.25 26.41
N ASN A 5 -17.33 12.80 25.41
CA ASN A 5 -17.27 12.32 24.04
C ASN A 5 -15.80 12.48 23.61
N ALA A 6 -15.00 11.41 23.70
CA ALA A 6 -13.69 11.39 23.11
C ALA A 6 -13.93 11.60 21.61
N ALA A 7 -13.54 12.77 21.10
CA ALA A 7 -13.62 13.05 19.68
C ALA A 7 -12.85 11.95 18.95
N THR A 8 -13.55 11.14 18.20
CA THR A 8 -12.98 10.10 17.35
C THR A 8 -11.90 10.75 16.50
N LYS A 9 -10.65 10.26 16.59
CA LYS A 9 -9.53 10.81 15.81
C LYS A 9 -9.68 10.35 14.36
N SER A 10 -10.67 10.91 13.66
CA SER A 10 -10.86 10.69 12.23
C SER A 10 -9.83 11.50 11.44
N VAL A 11 -9.08 10.83 10.60
CA VAL A 11 -8.04 11.41 9.75
C VAL A 11 -8.30 11.03 8.30
N ILE A 12 -7.96 11.90 7.37
CA ILE A 12 -8.18 11.64 5.94
C ILE A 12 -7.02 10.84 5.38
N GLY A 13 -7.34 9.72 4.75
CA GLY A 13 -6.41 8.94 3.92
C GLY A 13 -6.80 9.02 2.45
N VAL A 14 -5.80 9.16 1.59
CA VAL A 14 -5.97 9.13 0.12
C VAL A 14 -4.99 8.13 -0.48
N ASP A 15 -5.53 7.17 -1.22
CA ASP A 15 -4.78 6.15 -1.95
C ASP A 15 -4.69 6.53 -3.42
N ILE A 16 -3.48 6.86 -3.89
CA ILE A 16 -3.19 7.23 -5.28
C ILE A 16 -2.72 5.98 -6.02
N GLY A 17 -3.63 5.39 -6.79
CA GLY A 17 -3.33 4.22 -7.62
C GLY A 17 -3.30 4.53 -9.11
N GLY A 18 -2.77 3.62 -9.92
CA GLY A 18 -2.60 3.81 -11.38
C GLY A 18 -3.91 3.99 -12.15
N THR A 19 -5.06 3.50 -11.63
CA THR A 19 -6.37 3.60 -12.32
C THR A 19 -7.39 4.45 -11.57
N GLY A 20 -7.06 4.91 -10.37
CA GLY A 20 -8.00 5.70 -9.56
C GLY A 20 -7.39 6.17 -8.27
N ILE A 21 -7.77 7.37 -7.89
CA ILE A 21 -7.44 8.03 -6.64
C ILE A 21 -8.65 7.91 -5.73
N LYS A 22 -8.43 7.38 -4.53
CA LYS A 22 -9.51 7.07 -3.58
C LYS A 22 -9.25 7.77 -2.26
N GLY A 23 -10.27 8.29 -1.62
CA GLY A 23 -10.14 8.96 -0.32
C GLY A 23 -11.34 8.71 0.59
N ALA A 24 -11.07 8.70 1.88
CA ALA A 24 -12.08 8.64 2.94
C ALA A 24 -11.47 9.15 4.26
N THR A 25 -12.34 9.42 5.23
CA THR A 25 -11.93 9.56 6.63
C THR A 25 -11.88 8.20 7.30
N VAL A 26 -10.88 8.02 8.15
CA VAL A 26 -10.56 6.78 8.86
C VAL A 26 -10.56 7.06 10.36
N ASP A 27 -11.20 6.21 11.13
CA ASP A 27 -11.05 6.16 12.57
C ASP A 27 -9.72 5.46 12.91
N LEU A 28 -8.76 6.19 13.49
CA LEU A 28 -7.44 5.64 13.81
C LEU A 28 -7.41 4.67 14.98
N ASP A 29 -8.50 4.54 15.75
CA ASP A 29 -8.59 3.55 16.83
C ASP A 29 -9.05 2.19 16.31
N THR A 30 -9.91 2.17 15.27
CA THR A 30 -10.50 0.93 14.71
C THR A 30 -9.97 0.56 13.32
N GLY A 31 -9.43 1.53 12.55
CA GLY A 31 -9.07 1.35 11.14
C GLY A 31 -10.27 1.38 10.19
N GLU A 32 -11.47 1.66 10.69
CA GLU A 32 -12.68 1.70 9.86
C GLU A 32 -12.84 3.03 9.12
N LEU A 33 -13.38 2.96 7.89
CA LEU A 33 -13.77 4.16 7.15
C LEU A 33 -15.02 4.75 7.79
N THR A 34 -14.98 6.04 8.14
CA THR A 34 -16.12 6.74 8.78
C THR A 34 -17.07 7.38 7.78
N VAL A 35 -16.66 7.48 6.49
CA VAL A 35 -17.48 7.93 5.38
C VAL A 35 -17.34 6.97 4.19
N LYS A 36 -18.30 7.02 3.28
CA LYS A 36 -18.22 6.26 2.04
C LYS A 36 -16.99 6.71 1.23
N ARG A 37 -16.19 5.77 0.77
CA ARG A 37 -15.03 6.01 -0.06
C ARG A 37 -15.40 6.74 -1.36
N ILE A 38 -14.77 7.87 -1.61
CA ILE A 38 -14.78 8.59 -2.90
C ILE A 38 -13.75 7.93 -3.82
N ARG A 39 -14.03 7.88 -5.11
CA ARG A 39 -13.08 7.41 -6.13
C ARG A 39 -13.23 8.25 -7.39
N LEU A 40 -12.13 8.86 -7.81
CA LEU A 40 -11.96 9.51 -9.10
C LEU A 40 -10.94 8.74 -9.95
N LEU A 41 -10.96 8.95 -11.26
CA LEU A 41 -9.97 8.34 -12.15
C LEU A 41 -8.62 9.04 -11.99
N THR A 42 -7.56 8.27 -12.07
CA THR A 42 -6.21 8.83 -12.18
C THR A 42 -6.08 9.51 -13.55
N PRO A 43 -5.55 10.74 -13.62
CA PRO A 43 -5.42 11.45 -14.89
C PRO A 43 -4.38 10.80 -15.80
N GLU A 44 -4.59 10.94 -17.11
CA GLU A 44 -3.62 10.56 -18.14
C GLU A 44 -3.24 11.79 -18.99
N PRO A 45 -1.95 12.20 -18.98
CA PRO A 45 -0.84 11.64 -18.22
C PRO A 45 -0.95 11.93 -16.71
N SER A 46 -0.42 11.03 -15.88
CA SER A 46 -0.44 11.13 -14.41
C SER A 46 0.68 12.03 -13.88
N THR A 47 0.80 13.24 -14.44
CA THR A 47 1.79 14.22 -14.00
C THR A 47 1.53 14.73 -12.59
N PRO A 48 2.56 15.25 -11.88
CA PRO A 48 2.40 15.74 -10.51
C PRO A 48 1.24 16.73 -10.33
N ASP A 49 1.16 17.76 -11.18
CA ASP A 49 0.12 18.79 -11.07
C ASP A 49 -1.28 18.23 -11.38
N ALA A 50 -1.40 17.34 -12.38
CA ALA A 50 -2.68 16.73 -12.73
C ALA A 50 -3.20 15.84 -11.58
N VAL A 51 -2.32 15.02 -10.99
CA VAL A 51 -2.67 14.17 -9.84
C VAL A 51 -3.02 15.03 -8.61
N ALA A 52 -2.26 16.09 -8.35
CA ALA A 52 -2.53 16.99 -7.24
C ALA A 52 -3.91 17.68 -7.37
N GLY A 53 -4.32 18.04 -8.59
CA GLY A 53 -5.66 18.57 -8.87
C GLY A 53 -6.77 17.55 -8.52
N VAL A 54 -6.60 16.28 -8.94
CA VAL A 54 -7.59 15.23 -8.63
C VAL A 54 -7.60 14.91 -7.13
N VAL A 55 -6.45 14.94 -6.44
CA VAL A 55 -6.41 14.78 -4.98
C VAL A 55 -7.20 15.88 -4.27
N ALA A 56 -7.06 17.15 -4.71
CA ALA A 56 -7.85 18.25 -4.15
C ALA A 56 -9.36 18.01 -4.35
N GLU A 57 -9.77 17.56 -5.53
CA GLU A 57 -11.17 17.24 -5.82
C GLU A 57 -11.70 16.07 -4.96
N VAL A 58 -10.88 15.02 -4.74
CA VAL A 58 -11.23 13.92 -3.83
C VAL A 58 -11.45 14.45 -2.41
N LEU A 59 -10.58 15.33 -1.92
CA LEU A 59 -10.70 15.91 -0.58
C LEU A 59 -11.94 16.80 -0.43
N ASP A 60 -12.27 17.58 -1.46
CA ASP A 60 -13.50 18.39 -1.48
C ASP A 60 -14.74 17.50 -1.39
N GLN A 61 -14.76 16.35 -2.09
CA GLN A 61 -15.86 15.40 -2.04
C GLN A 61 -15.92 14.59 -0.73
N VAL A 62 -14.78 14.33 -0.10
CA VAL A 62 -14.73 13.72 1.25
C VAL A 62 -15.33 14.67 2.28
N GLY A 63 -15.17 15.98 2.09
CA GLY A 63 -15.85 17.02 2.87
C GLY A 63 -15.41 17.10 4.34
N ALA A 64 -14.24 16.59 4.69
CA ALA A 64 -13.67 16.64 6.04
C ALA A 64 -12.47 17.58 6.08
N ASP A 65 -12.22 18.21 7.23
CA ASP A 65 -11.07 19.05 7.49
C ASP A 65 -9.96 18.29 8.23
N GLY A 66 -8.75 18.86 8.22
CA GLY A 66 -7.61 18.33 8.99
C GLY A 66 -6.45 17.85 8.11
N PRO A 67 -5.45 17.21 8.74
CA PRO A 67 -4.29 16.67 8.05
C PRO A 67 -4.67 15.49 7.16
N VAL A 68 -3.85 15.26 6.14
CA VAL A 68 -4.07 14.22 5.12
C VAL A 68 -2.85 13.34 4.99
N GLY A 69 -3.06 12.04 5.01
CA GLY A 69 -2.06 11.07 4.55
C GLY A 69 -2.34 10.66 3.11
N LEU A 70 -1.29 10.53 2.32
CA LEU A 70 -1.36 10.19 0.90
C LEU A 70 -0.43 9.02 0.59
N THR A 71 -0.87 8.10 -0.26
CA THR A 71 0.05 7.13 -0.86
C THR A 71 0.59 7.62 -2.20
N LEU A 72 1.78 7.16 -2.56
CA LEU A 72 2.31 7.23 -3.92
C LEU A 72 2.92 5.86 -4.29
N PRO A 73 2.73 5.36 -5.52
CA PRO A 73 3.39 4.14 -6.00
C PRO A 73 4.86 4.42 -6.36
N SER A 74 5.64 4.84 -5.38
CA SER A 74 7.01 5.33 -5.52
C SER A 74 7.76 5.24 -4.21
N VAL A 75 9.07 5.13 -4.27
CA VAL A 75 9.95 5.38 -3.12
C VAL A 75 9.90 6.87 -2.78
N VAL A 76 9.58 7.19 -1.52
CA VAL A 76 9.54 8.57 -1.02
C VAL A 76 10.46 8.71 0.19
N THR A 77 11.48 9.57 0.08
CA THR A 77 12.41 9.86 1.18
C THR A 77 12.45 11.36 1.47
N ASP A 78 12.22 11.73 2.73
CA ASP A 78 12.13 13.13 3.17
C ASP A 78 11.11 13.94 2.34
N GLY A 79 9.99 13.30 1.98
CA GLY A 79 8.93 13.90 1.16
C GLY A 79 9.25 14.00 -0.33
N VAL A 80 10.45 13.58 -0.77
CA VAL A 80 10.90 13.65 -2.18
C VAL A 80 10.73 12.29 -2.86
N VAL A 81 10.09 12.29 -4.02
CA VAL A 81 9.91 11.11 -4.88
C VAL A 81 11.23 10.71 -5.51
N ARG A 82 11.62 9.43 -5.37
CA ARG A 82 12.90 8.90 -5.85
C ARG A 82 12.78 8.00 -7.07
N THR A 83 11.66 7.31 -7.22
CA THR A 83 11.41 6.37 -8.33
C THR A 83 10.10 6.71 -9.04
N ALA A 84 9.93 6.24 -10.27
CA ALA A 84 8.72 6.40 -11.06
C ALA A 84 8.55 5.18 -12.01
N ALA A 85 8.40 3.97 -11.42
CA ALA A 85 8.23 2.76 -12.20
C ALA A 85 6.84 2.67 -12.84
N ASN A 86 5.81 3.06 -12.11
CA ASN A 86 4.40 2.91 -12.51
C ASN A 86 3.63 4.24 -12.54
N ILE A 87 4.34 5.38 -12.56
CA ILE A 87 3.79 6.74 -12.70
C ILE A 87 4.63 7.55 -13.69
N ASP A 88 4.17 8.76 -14.02
CA ASP A 88 4.89 9.64 -14.94
C ASP A 88 6.32 9.94 -14.44
N PRO A 89 7.37 9.85 -15.30
CA PRO A 89 8.76 10.11 -14.89
C PRO A 89 9.01 11.51 -14.33
N SER A 90 8.15 12.50 -14.62
CA SER A 90 8.26 13.85 -14.08
C SER A 90 8.10 13.94 -12.55
N TRP A 91 7.66 12.85 -11.90
CA TRP A 91 7.62 12.77 -10.45
C TRP A 91 9.00 12.72 -9.78
N ILE A 92 10.02 12.21 -10.46
CA ILE A 92 11.36 12.05 -9.89
C ILE A 92 11.92 13.42 -9.47
N GLY A 93 12.29 13.53 -8.19
CA GLY A 93 12.82 14.77 -7.60
C GLY A 93 11.76 15.75 -7.08
N ILE A 94 10.48 15.51 -7.34
CA ILE A 94 9.39 16.32 -6.79
C ILE A 94 9.29 16.13 -5.28
N ASN A 95 9.20 17.22 -4.52
CA ASN A 95 8.79 17.16 -3.13
C ASN A 95 7.25 17.04 -3.08
N ALA A 96 6.77 15.81 -2.89
CA ALA A 96 5.34 15.50 -2.91
C ALA A 96 4.59 16.14 -1.73
N VAL A 97 5.22 16.23 -0.55
CA VAL A 97 4.63 16.91 0.61
C VAL A 97 4.34 18.38 0.30
N ASN A 98 5.29 19.08 -0.30
CA ASN A 98 5.11 20.48 -0.69
C ASN A 98 4.08 20.64 -1.81
N LEU A 99 4.10 19.75 -2.81
CA LEU A 99 3.16 19.78 -3.93
C LEU A 99 1.71 19.64 -3.44
N PHE A 100 1.43 18.57 -2.70
CA PHE A 100 0.09 18.31 -2.20
C PHE A 100 -0.32 19.30 -1.11
N GLY A 101 0.61 19.72 -0.24
CA GLY A 101 0.34 20.75 0.75
C GLY A 101 -0.10 22.07 0.11
N LYS A 102 0.56 22.46 -0.99
CA LYS A 102 0.19 23.68 -1.76
C LYS A 102 -1.15 23.51 -2.49
N ALA A 103 -1.39 22.35 -3.12
CA ALA A 103 -2.61 22.10 -3.88
C ALA A 103 -3.85 22.00 -2.99
N THR A 104 -3.72 21.47 -1.77
CA THR A 104 -4.84 21.22 -0.86
C THR A 104 -4.99 22.23 0.27
N GLY A 105 -3.96 23.04 0.53
CA GLY A 105 -3.91 23.95 1.69
C GLY A 105 -3.82 23.25 3.03
N ARG A 106 -3.40 21.96 3.08
CA ARG A 106 -3.43 21.12 4.27
C ARG A 106 -2.03 20.65 4.65
N ALA A 107 -1.87 20.23 5.92
CA ALA A 107 -0.70 19.47 6.35
C ALA A 107 -0.79 18.05 5.76
N VAL A 108 0.28 17.60 5.10
CA VAL A 108 0.29 16.36 4.31
C VAL A 108 1.44 15.45 4.73
N GLY A 109 1.16 14.15 4.90
CA GLY A 109 2.14 13.09 4.94
C GLY A 109 2.06 12.25 3.66
N VAL A 110 3.20 11.81 3.13
CA VAL A 110 3.26 10.97 1.92
C VAL A 110 4.09 9.73 2.19
N VAL A 111 3.55 8.58 1.82
CA VAL A 111 4.16 7.26 2.04
C VAL A 111 4.03 6.42 0.76
N ASN A 112 4.93 5.43 0.59
CA ASN A 112 4.78 4.41 -0.47
C ASN A 112 3.46 3.64 -0.31
N ASP A 113 2.83 3.23 -1.40
CA ASP A 113 1.52 2.55 -1.40
C ASP A 113 1.56 1.16 -0.76
N ALA A 114 2.64 0.38 -0.98
CA ALA A 114 2.82 -0.92 -0.35
C ALA A 114 3.14 -0.78 1.15
N ASP A 115 3.96 0.20 1.53
CA ASP A 115 4.20 0.53 2.93
C ASP A 115 2.90 0.90 3.65
N ALA A 116 2.06 1.74 3.03
CA ALA A 116 0.76 2.11 3.58
C ALA A 116 -0.16 0.89 3.77
N ALA A 117 -0.28 0.05 2.73
CA ALA A 117 -1.06 -1.18 2.84
C ALA A 117 -0.54 -2.08 3.97
N GLY A 118 0.77 -2.19 4.10
CA GLY A 118 1.42 -2.93 5.18
C GLY A 118 1.14 -2.35 6.57
N ILE A 119 1.24 -1.02 6.74
CA ILE A 119 0.90 -0.34 7.99
C ILE A 119 -0.52 -0.71 8.45
N ALA A 120 -1.48 -0.64 7.52
CA ALA A 120 -2.87 -0.97 7.82
C ALA A 120 -3.05 -2.45 8.21
N GLU A 121 -2.47 -3.38 7.43
CA GLU A 121 -2.59 -4.82 7.70
C GLU A 121 -1.91 -5.24 9.00
N VAL A 122 -0.77 -4.68 9.35
CA VAL A 122 -0.07 -4.97 10.60
C VAL A 122 -0.80 -4.39 11.80
N ARG A 123 -1.46 -3.24 11.64
CA ARG A 123 -2.16 -2.58 12.75
C ARG A 123 -3.58 -3.11 12.96
N PHE A 124 -4.36 -3.28 11.90
CA PHE A 124 -5.80 -3.55 11.95
C PHE A 124 -6.23 -4.81 11.19
N GLY A 125 -5.35 -5.34 10.34
CA GLY A 125 -5.65 -6.43 9.44
C GLY A 125 -5.06 -7.78 9.86
N ALA A 126 -4.61 -8.54 8.90
CA ALA A 126 -4.12 -9.92 9.04
C ALA A 126 -2.90 -10.04 9.96
N GLY A 127 -2.12 -8.96 10.14
CA GLY A 127 -0.96 -8.90 11.03
C GLY A 127 -1.25 -8.35 12.42
N ALA A 128 -2.50 -8.00 12.75
CA ALA A 128 -2.83 -7.39 14.02
C ALA A 128 -2.47 -8.29 15.22
N GLY A 129 -1.75 -7.72 16.19
CA GLY A 129 -1.29 -8.45 17.38
C GLY A 129 -0.12 -9.41 17.15
N ARG A 130 0.44 -9.48 15.94
CA ARG A 130 1.61 -10.31 15.61
C ARG A 130 2.89 -9.48 15.83
N GLY A 131 3.89 -10.10 16.42
CA GLY A 131 5.25 -9.54 16.62
C GLY A 131 6.26 -10.17 15.67
N GLY A 132 7.53 -9.79 15.84
CA GLY A 132 8.65 -10.29 15.04
C GLY A 132 8.74 -9.62 13.68
N VAL A 133 9.28 -10.36 12.70
CA VAL A 133 9.47 -9.88 11.32
C VAL A 133 8.25 -10.23 10.48
N ILE A 134 7.55 -9.22 9.98
CA ILE A 134 6.40 -9.38 9.08
C ILE A 134 6.73 -8.76 7.73
N ILE A 135 6.52 -9.51 6.65
CA ILE A 135 6.62 -8.99 5.29
C ILE A 135 5.21 -8.96 4.68
N VAL A 136 4.80 -7.78 4.24
CA VAL A 136 3.58 -7.62 3.44
C VAL A 136 3.99 -7.50 1.98
N VAL A 137 3.44 -8.35 1.13
CA VAL A 137 3.72 -8.37 -0.32
C VAL A 137 2.44 -8.03 -1.05
N THR A 138 2.42 -6.95 -1.81
CA THR A 138 1.27 -6.59 -2.66
C THR A 138 1.53 -7.07 -4.09
N LEU A 139 0.67 -7.96 -4.59
CA LEU A 139 0.77 -8.54 -5.93
C LEU A 139 -0.29 -7.92 -6.85
N GLY A 140 0.17 -7.22 -7.87
CA GLY A 140 -0.65 -6.51 -8.84
C GLY A 140 0.06 -6.35 -10.18
N THR A 141 0.18 -5.12 -10.71
CA THR A 141 0.99 -4.80 -11.90
C THR A 141 2.45 -5.16 -11.67
N GLY A 142 2.97 -4.85 -10.50
CA GLY A 142 4.28 -5.26 -10.01
C GLY A 142 4.17 -5.97 -8.67
N ILE A 143 5.28 -6.02 -7.93
CA ILE A 143 5.35 -6.51 -6.55
C ILE A 143 5.78 -5.35 -5.65
N GLY A 144 4.84 -4.83 -4.86
CA GLY A 144 5.17 -3.93 -3.76
C GLY A 144 5.47 -4.70 -2.47
N SER A 145 6.22 -4.10 -1.56
CA SER A 145 6.55 -4.73 -0.29
C SER A 145 6.64 -3.74 0.87
N GLY A 146 6.20 -4.18 2.05
CA GLY A 146 6.42 -3.49 3.32
C GLY A 146 7.05 -4.46 4.31
N LEU A 147 8.15 -4.06 4.95
CA LEU A 147 8.86 -4.84 5.96
C LEU A 147 8.61 -4.23 7.35
N PHE A 148 8.29 -5.06 8.31
CA PHE A 148 7.99 -4.65 9.68
C PHE A 148 8.81 -5.48 10.67
N VAL A 149 9.30 -4.82 11.71
CA VAL A 149 9.94 -5.45 12.86
C VAL A 149 9.21 -4.98 14.12
N ASP A 150 8.55 -5.90 14.82
CA ASP A 150 7.74 -5.62 16.00
C ASP A 150 6.73 -4.47 15.75
N GLY A 151 6.05 -4.53 14.62
CA GLY A 151 5.03 -3.55 14.20
C GLY A 151 5.60 -2.22 13.69
N LYS A 152 6.92 -2.04 13.61
CA LYS A 152 7.57 -0.84 13.10
C LYS A 152 7.98 -1.04 11.64
N LEU A 153 7.55 -0.12 10.78
CA LEU A 153 7.90 -0.12 9.37
C LEU A 153 9.40 0.13 9.15
N VAL A 154 10.00 -0.70 8.30
CA VAL A 154 11.26 -0.40 7.59
C VAL A 154 10.88 0.12 6.21
N ALA A 155 10.81 1.44 6.07
CA ALA A 155 10.21 2.10 4.93
C ALA A 155 10.96 1.89 3.61
N ASN A 156 10.21 1.93 2.51
CA ASN A 156 10.71 1.91 1.14
C ASN A 156 11.53 0.65 0.81
N THR A 157 11.08 -0.51 1.26
CA THR A 157 11.68 -1.77 0.83
C THR A 157 11.11 -2.16 -0.54
N GLU A 158 11.99 -2.38 -1.51
CA GLU A 158 11.64 -2.71 -2.90
C GLU A 158 11.98 -4.19 -3.18
N LEU A 159 11.36 -5.11 -2.40
CA LEU A 159 11.67 -6.54 -2.50
C LEU A 159 11.19 -7.18 -3.81
N GLY A 160 10.29 -6.52 -4.54
CA GLY A 160 9.89 -6.91 -5.90
C GLY A 160 11.03 -6.82 -6.92
N HIS A 161 12.03 -5.99 -6.65
CA HIS A 161 13.25 -5.85 -7.47
C HIS A 161 14.36 -6.82 -7.08
N LEU A 162 14.14 -7.73 -6.13
CA LEU A 162 15.08 -8.82 -5.90
C LEU A 162 15.27 -9.64 -7.17
N HIS A 163 16.55 -9.89 -7.51
CA HIS A 163 16.86 -10.62 -8.73
C HIS A 163 16.49 -12.10 -8.60
N LEU A 164 15.60 -12.55 -9.47
CA LEU A 164 15.17 -13.94 -9.54
C LEU A 164 15.29 -14.43 -10.99
N HIS A 165 16.05 -15.52 -11.22
CA HIS A 165 16.40 -16.01 -12.54
C HIS A 165 17.13 -14.97 -13.41
N HIS A 166 16.43 -14.34 -14.36
CA HIS A 166 17.00 -13.45 -15.36
C HIS A 166 16.50 -12.00 -15.23
N GLY A 167 15.90 -11.61 -14.10
CA GLY A 167 15.38 -10.27 -13.91
C GLY A 167 14.75 -10.06 -12.53
N ASP A 168 14.06 -8.95 -12.38
CA ASP A 168 13.35 -8.62 -11.16
C ASP A 168 12.23 -9.62 -10.89
N ALA A 169 12.04 -9.98 -9.62
CA ALA A 169 11.04 -10.96 -9.19
C ALA A 169 9.62 -10.57 -9.64
N GLU A 170 9.30 -9.28 -9.70
CA GLU A 170 7.99 -8.82 -10.16
C GLU A 170 7.67 -9.22 -11.61
N HIS A 171 8.65 -9.28 -12.50
CA HIS A 171 8.45 -9.72 -13.87
C HIS A 171 8.13 -11.21 -14.00
N PHE A 172 8.33 -11.97 -12.91
CA PHE A 172 8.13 -13.41 -12.86
C PHE A 172 6.94 -13.83 -11.99
N ALA A 173 6.71 -13.17 -10.85
CA ALA A 173 5.77 -13.58 -9.82
C ALA A 173 4.65 -12.58 -9.50
N ALA A 174 4.56 -11.41 -10.15
CA ALA A 174 3.42 -10.51 -10.02
C ALA A 174 2.13 -11.12 -10.64
N ASP A 175 0.94 -10.62 -10.28
CA ASP A 175 -0.33 -11.04 -10.93
C ASP A 175 -0.35 -10.70 -12.42
N SER A 176 0.24 -9.56 -12.81
CA SER A 176 0.41 -9.19 -14.22
C SER A 176 1.23 -10.22 -15.01
N ALA A 177 2.24 -10.84 -14.39
CA ALA A 177 3.02 -11.90 -15.01
C ALA A 177 2.18 -13.17 -15.23
N ARG A 178 1.30 -13.52 -14.24
CA ARG A 178 0.33 -14.61 -14.39
C ARG A 178 -0.58 -14.37 -15.60
N GLU A 179 -1.14 -13.16 -15.71
CA GLU A 179 -2.05 -12.80 -16.79
C GLU A 179 -1.36 -12.77 -18.16
N ARG A 180 -0.20 -12.13 -18.24
CA ARG A 180 0.62 -12.05 -19.46
C ARG A 180 0.96 -13.43 -20.04
N ASP A 181 1.36 -14.34 -19.15
CA ASP A 181 1.83 -15.68 -19.53
C ASP A 181 0.68 -16.71 -19.51
N ASN A 182 -0.57 -16.27 -19.25
CA ASN A 182 -1.78 -17.10 -19.20
C ASN A 182 -1.63 -18.34 -18.30
N LEU A 183 -1.01 -18.17 -17.13
CA LEU A 183 -0.74 -19.27 -16.21
C LEU A 183 -2.00 -19.74 -15.50
N SER A 184 -2.14 -21.05 -15.33
CA SER A 184 -3.05 -21.65 -14.35
C SER A 184 -2.66 -21.21 -12.93
N TRP A 185 -3.57 -21.38 -11.96
CA TRP A 185 -3.28 -21.03 -10.57
C TRP A 185 -2.18 -21.89 -9.95
N GLU A 186 -2.06 -23.13 -10.35
CA GLU A 186 -1.00 -24.05 -9.92
C GLU A 186 0.36 -23.62 -10.48
N GLU A 187 0.45 -23.30 -11.77
CA GLU A 187 1.69 -22.79 -12.40
C GLU A 187 2.11 -21.45 -11.80
N TYR A 188 1.14 -20.57 -11.52
CA TYR A 188 1.40 -19.29 -10.84
C TYR A 188 1.91 -19.51 -9.41
N ALA A 189 1.28 -20.41 -8.65
CA ALA A 189 1.74 -20.75 -7.30
C ALA A 189 3.18 -21.27 -7.30
N ALA A 190 3.57 -22.07 -8.29
CA ALA A 190 4.95 -22.54 -8.42
C ALA A 190 5.96 -21.40 -8.67
N ARG A 191 5.57 -20.34 -9.38
CA ARG A 191 6.41 -19.13 -9.53
C ARG A 191 6.44 -18.31 -8.24
N LEU A 192 5.30 -18.09 -7.62
CA LEU A 192 5.18 -17.34 -6.38
C LEU A 192 5.96 -18.04 -5.25
N GLN A 193 5.92 -19.38 -5.19
CA GLN A 193 6.71 -20.20 -4.27
C GLN A 193 8.20 -19.80 -4.30
N GLN A 194 8.80 -19.70 -5.47
CA GLN A 194 10.22 -19.39 -5.62
C GLN A 194 10.56 -18.00 -5.08
N TYR A 195 9.69 -17.02 -5.29
CA TYR A 195 9.86 -15.69 -4.74
C TYR A 195 9.74 -15.68 -3.20
N LEU A 196 8.72 -16.35 -2.67
CA LEU A 196 8.51 -16.43 -1.23
C LEU A 196 9.61 -17.22 -0.52
N GLU A 197 10.15 -18.29 -1.13
CA GLU A 197 11.33 -18.99 -0.65
C GLU A 197 12.57 -18.10 -0.57
N LEU A 198 12.73 -17.20 -1.57
CA LEU A 198 13.81 -16.20 -1.53
C LEU A 198 13.64 -15.26 -0.34
N LEU A 199 12.43 -14.75 -0.11
CA LEU A 199 12.13 -13.90 1.05
C LEU A 199 12.37 -14.65 2.37
N GLN A 200 11.88 -15.89 2.50
CA GLN A 200 12.10 -16.71 3.69
C GLN A 200 13.59 -16.90 3.96
N ARG A 201 14.36 -17.24 2.94
CA ARG A 201 15.82 -17.48 3.09
C ARG A 201 16.61 -16.23 3.47
N LEU A 202 16.16 -15.03 3.04
CA LEU A 202 16.87 -13.77 3.29
C LEU A 202 16.48 -13.13 4.63
N PHE A 203 15.22 -13.25 5.03
CA PHE A 203 14.67 -12.49 6.16
C PHE A 203 14.21 -13.35 7.33
N TRP A 204 13.93 -14.65 7.12
CA TRP A 204 13.33 -15.54 8.12
C TRP A 204 12.11 -14.88 8.80
N PRO A 205 11.11 -14.42 8.05
CA PRO A 205 9.99 -13.72 8.63
C PRO A 205 9.10 -14.66 9.45
N ASP A 206 8.48 -14.11 10.48
CA ASP A 206 7.46 -14.82 11.30
C ASP A 206 6.13 -14.93 10.56
N LEU A 207 5.88 -13.99 9.61
CA LEU A 207 4.64 -13.94 8.83
C LEU A 207 4.89 -13.27 7.48
N ILE A 208 4.28 -13.82 6.43
CA ILE A 208 4.13 -13.16 5.13
C ILE A 208 2.65 -12.93 4.86
N ILE A 209 2.26 -11.68 4.57
CA ILE A 209 0.89 -11.29 4.22
C ILE A 209 0.82 -10.97 2.74
N ILE A 210 -0.05 -11.66 2.00
CA ILE A 210 -0.25 -11.42 0.56
C ILE A 210 -1.40 -10.46 0.35
N GLY A 211 -1.06 -9.24 -0.07
CA GLY A 211 -1.97 -8.16 -0.43
C GLY A 211 -2.14 -7.99 -1.95
N GLY A 212 -2.73 -6.86 -2.34
CA GLY A 212 -3.05 -6.55 -3.73
C GLY A 212 -4.34 -7.22 -4.21
N GLY A 213 -4.68 -7.02 -5.47
CA GLY A 213 -5.93 -7.52 -6.06
C GLY A 213 -6.10 -9.02 -6.01
N ILE A 214 -5.00 -9.76 -6.08
CA ILE A 214 -4.95 -11.22 -6.11
C ILE A 214 -5.29 -11.84 -4.73
N SER A 215 -5.19 -11.10 -3.63
CA SER A 215 -5.51 -11.59 -2.29
C SER A 215 -6.93 -12.15 -2.20
N LYS A 216 -7.86 -11.62 -3.00
CA LYS A 216 -9.25 -12.10 -3.11
C LYS A 216 -9.38 -13.50 -3.72
N LYS A 217 -8.31 -14.02 -4.32
CA LYS A 217 -8.25 -15.33 -4.98
C LYS A 217 -7.27 -16.27 -4.27
N ALA A 218 -6.93 -15.95 -3.02
CA ALA A 218 -5.93 -16.67 -2.22
C ALA A 218 -6.22 -18.17 -2.11
N ASP A 219 -7.49 -18.55 -2.07
CA ASP A 219 -7.98 -19.93 -2.06
C ASP A 219 -7.53 -20.75 -3.30
N LYS A 220 -7.17 -20.08 -4.39
CA LYS A 220 -6.77 -20.72 -5.65
C LYS A 220 -5.28 -21.04 -5.76
N TYR A 221 -4.43 -20.33 -5.04
CA TYR A 221 -2.98 -20.49 -5.15
C TYR A 221 -2.27 -20.78 -3.82
N LEU A 222 -2.74 -20.24 -2.69
CA LEU A 222 -2.10 -20.50 -1.39
C LEU A 222 -2.06 -21.98 -0.99
N PRO A 223 -3.07 -22.83 -1.31
CA PRO A 223 -2.98 -24.27 -1.02
C PRO A 223 -1.82 -25.00 -1.72
N HIS A 224 -1.23 -24.41 -2.76
CA HIS A 224 -0.08 -24.93 -3.48
C HIS A 224 1.27 -24.34 -3.01
N ILE A 225 1.25 -23.45 -2.02
CA ILE A 225 2.45 -22.84 -1.42
C ILE A 225 2.84 -23.63 -0.17
N THR A 226 4.11 -24.00 -0.07
CA THR A 226 4.68 -24.70 1.08
C THR A 226 5.93 -23.99 1.57
N LEU A 227 5.85 -23.37 2.74
CA LEU A 227 6.96 -22.67 3.40
C LEU A 227 6.97 -22.99 4.89
N ASP A 228 8.10 -22.84 5.55
CA ASP A 228 8.18 -22.88 7.01
C ASP A 228 7.52 -21.64 7.63
N THR A 229 7.63 -20.50 6.94
CA THR A 229 6.96 -19.23 7.32
C THR A 229 5.46 -19.32 7.01
N GLU A 230 4.63 -18.88 7.95
CA GLU A 230 3.18 -18.75 7.72
C GLU A 230 2.89 -17.71 6.62
N VAL A 231 2.04 -18.07 5.66
CA VAL A 231 1.61 -17.19 4.56
C VAL A 231 0.09 -17.06 4.58
N ILE A 232 -0.42 -15.84 4.73
CA ILE A 232 -1.86 -15.57 4.80
C ILE A 232 -2.28 -14.43 3.87
N PRO A 233 -3.54 -14.38 3.42
CA PRO A 233 -4.03 -13.24 2.64
C PRO A 233 -4.30 -12.03 3.53
N ALA A 234 -4.14 -10.84 2.95
CA ALA A 234 -4.52 -9.57 3.53
C ALA A 234 -6.04 -9.50 3.77
N SER A 235 -6.45 -8.86 4.85
CA SER A 235 -7.85 -8.78 5.28
C SER A 235 -8.53 -7.46 4.90
N LEU A 236 -7.82 -6.33 4.89
CA LEU A 236 -8.38 -4.99 4.61
C LEU A 236 -8.57 -4.71 3.12
N GLN A 237 -7.96 -5.51 2.27
CA GLN A 237 -8.14 -5.47 0.81
C GLN A 237 -8.01 -4.06 0.20
N ASN A 238 -9.11 -3.56 -0.42
CA ASN A 238 -9.12 -2.28 -1.16
C ASN A 238 -9.06 -1.03 -0.26
N ASP A 239 -9.20 -1.16 1.05
CA ASP A 239 -9.20 -0.04 1.98
C ASP A 239 -7.85 0.10 2.69
N ALA A 240 -6.96 -0.90 2.59
CA ALA A 240 -5.64 -0.90 3.21
C ALA A 240 -4.81 0.35 2.87
N GLY A 241 -4.76 0.76 1.59
CA GLY A 241 -4.04 1.96 1.16
C GLY A 241 -4.58 3.25 1.81
N ILE A 242 -5.91 3.40 1.90
CA ILE A 242 -6.55 4.56 2.54
C ILE A 242 -6.27 4.57 4.04
N VAL A 243 -6.43 3.43 4.70
CA VAL A 243 -6.20 3.28 6.14
C VAL A 243 -4.75 3.56 6.50
N GLY A 244 -3.81 2.95 5.78
CA GLY A 244 -2.39 3.18 6.01
C GLY A 244 -1.94 4.61 5.69
N ALA A 245 -2.49 5.21 4.63
CA ALA A 245 -2.27 6.62 4.34
C ALA A 245 -2.73 7.51 5.51
N ALA A 246 -3.95 7.32 6.02
CA ALA A 246 -4.46 8.09 7.15
C ALA A 246 -3.57 7.99 8.38
N MET A 247 -3.01 6.81 8.68
CA MET A 247 -2.06 6.61 9.78
C MET A 247 -0.74 7.37 9.59
N PHE A 248 -0.40 7.71 8.34
CA PHE A 248 0.82 8.47 8.00
C PHE A 248 0.58 9.99 7.93
N ALA A 249 -0.62 10.46 8.17
CA ALA A 249 -0.91 11.89 8.23
C ALA A 249 -0.15 12.55 9.40
N PRO A 250 0.32 13.81 9.24
CA PRO A 250 1.02 14.53 10.31
C PRO A 250 0.03 15.00 11.37
N VAL A 251 -0.41 14.09 12.21
CA VAL A 251 -1.23 14.39 13.41
C VAL A 251 -0.28 14.85 14.51
N GLY A 252 -0.50 16.08 15.01
CA GLY A 252 0.26 16.69 16.09
C GLY A 252 0.01 16.07 17.46
#